data_d6749d688f5c62a8d45bab58bbb7aee6
#
_entry.id   d6749d688f5c62a8d45bab58bbb7aee6
#
_cell.length_a   1.000
_cell.length_b   1.000
_cell.length_c   1.000
_cell.angle_alpha   90.00
_cell.angle_beta   90.00
_cell.angle_gamma   90.00
#
_symmetry.space_group_name_H-M   'P 1'
#
loop_
_entity.id
_entity.type
_entity.pdbx_description
1 polymer ?
#
loop_
_entity_poly.entity_id
_entity_poly.type
_entity_poly.pdbx_seq_one_letter_code
_entity_poly.pdbx_strand_id
1 'polypeptide(L)'
;MTTDMEKLVIAEREFNSRLFLGTGKFNSDEVMEQSILASGTEMVTVAMKRIELDNKEDNMLVHIQHPGIQLLPNTSGVRNAEEAVFAAQMAREAFGTNWLKLEIHPDPRYLLPDSVETLKATEELVKLGFVVLPYCQADPTLCKRLEEAGAATVMPLGAPIGTNKGLQTRDFLRIIIEQANIPVVVDAGIGAPSHAAEAMEMGASACLVNTAIAVAGDPVTMAVAFKQAVAVSYKHLRAHETELHL
;
A
#
# COMPACT_ATOMS: atom_id res chain seq x y z
N MET A 1 8.97 -28.98 9.20
CA MET A 1 9.93 -27.88 8.99
C MET A 1 9.13 -26.67 8.57
N THR A 2 8.97 -25.69 9.44
CA THR A 2 8.40 -24.39 9.08
C THR A 2 9.47 -23.68 8.27
N THR A 3 9.34 -23.66 6.94
CA THR A 3 10.14 -22.75 6.10
C THR A 3 9.78 -21.34 6.55
N ASP A 4 10.70 -20.71 7.30
CA ASP A 4 10.60 -19.29 7.62
C ASP A 4 10.41 -18.54 6.29
N MET A 5 9.28 -17.84 6.17
CA MET A 5 9.05 -17.02 4.99
C MET A 5 10.07 -15.88 5.01
N GLU A 6 10.74 -15.67 3.89
CA GLU A 6 11.62 -14.53 3.70
C GLU A 6 10.84 -13.24 3.99
N LYS A 7 11.38 -12.43 4.90
CA LYS A 7 10.76 -11.17 5.29
C LYS A 7 10.79 -10.17 4.14
N LEU A 8 9.75 -9.38 4.03
CA LEU A 8 9.74 -8.22 3.15
C LEU A 8 10.51 -7.09 3.80
N VAL A 9 11.49 -6.54 3.10
CA VAL A 9 12.27 -5.38 3.58
C VAL A 9 11.87 -4.15 2.79
N ILE A 10 11.42 -3.11 3.46
CA ILE A 10 11.16 -1.78 2.89
C ILE A 10 11.98 -0.78 3.71
N ALA A 11 12.84 -0.01 3.06
CA ALA A 11 13.86 0.80 3.71
C ALA A 11 14.66 -0.06 4.72
N GLU A 12 14.64 0.26 6.00
CA GLU A 12 15.36 -0.49 7.05
C GLU A 12 14.44 -1.38 7.90
N ARG A 13 13.15 -1.49 7.53
CA ARG A 13 12.17 -2.25 8.29
C ARG A 13 11.82 -3.57 7.64
N GLU A 14 11.79 -4.62 8.45
CA GLU A 14 11.35 -5.96 8.07
C GLU A 14 9.87 -6.16 8.38
N PHE A 15 9.16 -6.81 7.45
CA PHE A 15 7.74 -7.18 7.57
C PHE A 15 7.56 -8.67 7.33
N ASN A 16 6.80 -9.33 8.20
CA ASN A 16 6.38 -10.73 8.01
C ASN A 16 5.14 -10.81 7.13
N SER A 17 4.30 -9.77 7.15
CA SER A 17 3.10 -9.69 6.33
C SER A 17 3.38 -9.01 5.00
N ARG A 18 2.83 -9.59 3.92
CA ARG A 18 2.82 -8.99 2.58
C ARG A 18 1.44 -8.45 2.19
N LEU A 19 0.52 -8.39 3.16
CA LEU A 19 -0.77 -7.74 3.05
C LEU A 19 -0.75 -6.44 3.83
N PHE A 20 -0.97 -5.31 3.15
CA PHE A 20 -1.14 -3.99 3.74
C PHE A 20 -2.61 -3.58 3.66
N LEU A 21 -3.10 -2.86 4.67
CA LEU A 21 -4.49 -2.44 4.73
C LEU A 21 -4.65 -0.92 4.69
N GLY A 22 -5.73 -0.49 4.02
CA GLY A 22 -6.24 0.86 4.17
C GLY A 22 -7.36 0.94 5.21
N THR A 23 -7.63 2.14 5.71
CA THR A 23 -8.64 2.40 6.76
C THR A 23 -9.93 3.01 6.24
N GLY A 24 -10.06 3.24 4.93
CA GLY A 24 -11.22 3.89 4.33
C GLY A 24 -12.44 2.98 4.24
N LYS A 25 -13.65 3.59 4.27
CA LYS A 25 -14.95 2.96 3.96
C LYS A 25 -15.47 1.91 4.94
N PHE A 26 -14.82 1.66 6.06
CA PHE A 26 -15.40 0.82 7.10
C PHE A 26 -16.63 1.49 7.73
N ASN A 27 -17.59 0.69 8.17
CA ASN A 27 -18.83 1.17 8.78
C ASN A 27 -18.63 1.68 10.22
N SER A 28 -17.59 1.20 10.92
CA SER A 28 -17.17 1.68 12.23
C SER A 28 -15.68 1.44 12.46
N ASP A 29 -15.10 2.16 13.42
CA ASP A 29 -13.70 2.03 13.79
C ASP A 29 -13.41 0.67 14.48
N GLU A 30 -14.37 0.11 15.21
CA GLU A 30 -14.24 -1.21 15.84
C GLU A 30 -14.15 -2.32 14.77
N VAL A 31 -14.97 -2.27 13.73
CA VAL A 31 -14.92 -3.25 12.62
C VAL A 31 -13.63 -3.09 11.83
N MET A 32 -13.16 -1.86 11.64
CA MET A 32 -11.88 -1.56 11.02
C MET A 32 -10.73 -2.20 11.83
N GLU A 33 -10.68 -1.94 13.14
CA GLU A 33 -9.66 -2.50 14.04
C GLU A 33 -9.65 -4.03 14.02
N GLN A 34 -10.83 -4.65 14.18
CA GLN A 34 -10.95 -6.11 14.13
C GLN A 34 -10.45 -6.69 12.81
N SER A 35 -10.73 -6.02 11.69
CA SER A 35 -10.26 -6.42 10.36
C SER A 35 -8.74 -6.27 10.23
N ILE A 36 -8.17 -5.19 10.75
CA ILE A 36 -6.71 -4.95 10.80
C ILE A 36 -6.04 -6.10 11.56
N LEU A 37 -6.50 -6.37 12.77
CA LEU A 37 -5.92 -7.42 13.63
C LEU A 37 -6.07 -8.81 13.00
N ALA A 38 -7.24 -9.15 12.47
CA ALA A 38 -7.50 -10.43 11.82
C ALA A 38 -6.66 -10.66 10.57
N SER A 39 -6.39 -9.60 9.80
CA SER A 39 -5.54 -9.66 8.60
C SER A 39 -4.08 -9.98 8.93
N GLY A 40 -3.62 -9.70 10.15
CA GLY A 40 -2.22 -9.79 10.52
C GLY A 40 -1.33 -8.84 9.74
N THR A 41 -1.88 -7.74 9.24
CA THR A 41 -1.09 -6.69 8.58
C THR A 41 -0.12 -6.04 9.55
N GLU A 42 1.05 -5.69 9.05
CA GLU A 42 2.05 -4.92 9.80
C GLU A 42 2.22 -3.50 9.23
N MET A 43 1.39 -3.11 8.25
CA MET A 43 1.35 -1.74 7.71
C MET A 43 -0.09 -1.31 7.42
N VAL A 44 -0.47 -0.16 7.95
CA VAL A 44 -1.82 0.40 7.79
C VAL A 44 -1.72 1.83 7.27
N THR A 45 -2.39 2.11 6.13
CA THR A 45 -2.44 3.46 5.58
C THR A 45 -3.66 4.23 6.07
N VAL A 46 -3.44 5.50 6.38
CA VAL A 46 -4.45 6.42 6.91
C VAL A 46 -4.40 7.76 6.17
N ALA A 47 -5.56 8.23 5.72
CA ALA A 47 -5.66 9.51 5.05
C ALA A 47 -5.59 10.68 6.06
N MET A 48 -4.68 11.62 5.86
CA MET A 48 -4.53 12.82 6.69
C MET A 48 -5.85 13.57 6.89
N LYS A 49 -6.65 13.68 5.85
CA LYS A 49 -7.96 14.37 5.88
C LYS A 49 -8.97 13.78 6.86
N ARG A 50 -8.76 12.53 7.31
CA ARG A 50 -9.70 11.84 8.21
C ARG A 50 -9.37 12.04 9.69
N ILE A 51 -8.25 12.70 10.00
CA ILE A 51 -7.82 12.92 11.37
C ILE A 51 -8.02 14.38 11.71
N GLU A 52 -8.97 14.64 12.60
CA GLU A 52 -9.16 15.94 13.23
C GLU A 52 -8.18 16.06 14.39
N LEU A 53 -6.99 16.63 14.12
CA LEU A 53 -5.90 16.76 15.09
C LEU A 53 -6.31 17.51 16.37
N ASP A 54 -7.33 18.38 16.28
CA ASP A 54 -7.85 19.15 17.39
C ASP A 54 -9.01 18.46 18.14
N ASN A 55 -9.54 17.35 17.61
CA ASN A 55 -10.63 16.61 18.23
C ASN A 55 -10.07 15.50 19.12
N LYS A 56 -10.00 15.75 20.43
CA LYS A 56 -9.58 14.75 21.43
C LYS A 56 -10.54 13.54 21.54
N GLU A 57 -11.69 13.62 20.91
CA GLU A 57 -12.69 12.54 20.81
C GLU A 57 -12.55 11.74 19.49
N ASP A 58 -11.64 12.15 18.57
CA ASP A 58 -11.34 11.37 17.37
C ASP A 58 -10.58 10.10 17.76
N ASN A 59 -11.36 9.04 17.88
CA ASN A 59 -10.90 7.77 18.43
C ASN A 59 -10.20 6.89 17.39
N MET A 60 -10.14 7.32 16.12
CA MET A 60 -9.62 6.50 15.02
C MET A 60 -8.15 6.07 15.23
N LEU A 61 -7.31 6.98 15.75
CA LEU A 61 -5.89 6.67 16.01
C LEU A 61 -5.73 5.55 17.02
N VAL A 62 -6.58 5.48 18.03
CA VAL A 62 -6.54 4.42 19.06
C VAL A 62 -6.79 3.05 18.43
N HIS A 63 -7.64 2.97 17.41
CA HIS A 63 -8.00 1.73 16.72
C HIS A 63 -6.96 1.26 15.68
N ILE A 64 -6.00 2.11 15.31
CA ILE A 64 -4.96 1.75 14.34
C ILE A 64 -3.54 1.72 14.91
N GLN A 65 -3.32 2.27 16.10
CA GLN A 65 -2.02 2.29 16.77
C GLN A 65 -1.83 1.02 17.60
N HIS A 66 -1.36 -0.05 16.97
CA HIS A 66 -1.04 -1.31 17.65
C HIS A 66 0.45 -1.61 17.59
N PRO A 67 1.01 -2.30 18.60
CA PRO A 67 2.40 -2.75 18.59
C PRO A 67 2.70 -3.59 17.33
N GLY A 68 3.77 -3.26 16.63
CA GLY A 68 4.18 -3.96 15.41
C GLY A 68 3.60 -3.40 14.12
N ILE A 69 2.55 -2.57 14.16
CA ILE A 69 1.97 -1.94 12.98
C ILE A 69 2.71 -0.65 12.64
N GLN A 70 3.18 -0.55 11.40
CA GLN A 70 3.68 0.68 10.81
C GLN A 70 2.51 1.52 10.29
N LEU A 71 2.32 2.69 10.86
CA LEU A 71 1.41 3.67 10.27
C LEU A 71 2.04 4.27 9.02
N LEU A 72 1.23 4.35 7.98
CA LEU A 72 1.59 4.92 6.69
C LEU A 72 0.59 6.04 6.34
N PRO A 73 0.81 7.27 6.85
CA PRO A 73 0.00 8.41 6.45
C PRO A 73 0.00 8.61 4.94
N ASN A 74 -1.12 9.01 4.36
CA ASN A 74 -1.21 9.32 2.94
C ASN A 74 -1.68 10.74 2.67
N THR A 75 -1.25 11.28 1.52
CA THR A 75 -1.57 12.63 1.07
C THR A 75 -2.82 12.68 0.18
N SER A 76 -3.70 11.69 0.27
CA SER A 76 -4.90 11.62 -0.58
C SER A 76 -5.69 12.92 -0.59
N GLY A 77 -5.96 13.41 -1.78
CA GLY A 77 -6.75 14.61 -2.05
C GLY A 77 -5.93 15.87 -2.28
N VAL A 78 -4.60 15.83 -2.25
CA VAL A 78 -3.76 16.88 -2.79
C VAL A 78 -3.73 16.81 -4.32
N ARG A 79 -3.42 17.93 -4.97
CA ARG A 79 -3.55 18.07 -6.43
C ARG A 79 -2.23 18.22 -7.16
N ASN A 80 -1.16 18.57 -6.45
CA ASN A 80 0.16 18.82 -7.01
C ASN A 80 1.27 18.49 -5.99
N ALA A 81 2.51 18.58 -6.43
CA ALA A 81 3.68 18.24 -5.62
C ALA A 81 3.85 19.16 -4.40
N GLU A 82 3.62 20.48 -4.55
CA GLU A 82 3.76 21.45 -3.46
C GLU A 82 2.79 21.15 -2.31
N GLU A 83 1.51 20.90 -2.65
CA GLU A 83 0.50 20.49 -1.65
C GLU A 83 0.89 19.16 -0.99
N ALA A 84 1.44 18.19 -1.76
CA ALA A 84 1.86 16.91 -1.24
C ALA A 84 3.02 17.03 -0.25
N VAL A 85 4.04 17.84 -0.57
CA VAL A 85 5.17 18.09 0.32
C VAL A 85 4.73 18.76 1.61
N PHE A 86 3.85 19.76 1.52
CA PHE A 86 3.29 20.40 2.70
C PHE A 86 2.48 19.42 3.57
N ALA A 87 1.59 18.63 2.96
CA ALA A 87 0.80 17.63 3.68
C ALA A 87 1.69 16.56 4.33
N ALA A 88 2.78 16.15 3.67
CA ALA A 88 3.73 15.19 4.22
C ALA A 88 4.42 15.71 5.48
N GLN A 89 4.84 16.97 5.47
CA GLN A 89 5.46 17.60 6.65
C GLN A 89 4.48 17.67 7.82
N MET A 90 3.23 18.04 7.56
CA MET A 90 2.17 18.00 8.58
C MET A 90 1.94 16.57 9.11
N ALA A 91 1.95 15.57 8.21
CA ALA A 91 1.82 14.15 8.61
C ALA A 91 2.96 13.71 9.52
N ARG A 92 4.20 14.09 9.21
CA ARG A 92 5.37 13.76 10.03
C ARG A 92 5.23 14.28 11.46
N GLU A 93 4.79 15.52 11.62
CA GLU A 93 4.57 16.11 12.95
C GLU A 93 3.41 15.42 13.68
N ALA A 94 2.32 15.14 12.97
CA ALA A 94 1.12 14.57 13.58
C ALA A 94 1.29 13.10 14.01
N PHE A 95 1.99 12.30 13.22
CA PHE A 95 2.14 10.86 13.45
C PHE A 95 3.50 10.43 14.00
N GLY A 96 4.47 11.35 14.07
CA GLY A 96 5.82 11.03 14.51
C GLY A 96 6.54 10.02 13.61
N THR A 97 6.26 10.02 12.30
CA THR A 97 6.84 9.07 11.35
C THR A 97 7.29 9.76 10.06
N ASN A 98 8.40 9.27 9.50
CA ASN A 98 8.86 9.68 8.17
C ASN A 98 8.27 8.83 7.02
N TRP A 99 7.49 7.80 7.34
CA TRP A 99 6.85 6.95 6.33
C TRP A 99 5.65 7.66 5.73
N LEU A 100 5.56 7.62 4.40
CA LEU A 100 4.52 8.33 3.68
C LEU A 100 4.07 7.55 2.45
N LYS A 101 2.75 7.34 2.32
CA LYS A 101 2.15 6.96 1.04
C LYS A 101 1.82 8.23 0.26
N LEU A 102 2.59 8.48 -0.78
CA LEU A 102 2.40 9.65 -1.62
C LEU A 102 1.26 9.42 -2.61
N GLU A 103 0.22 10.21 -2.51
CA GLU A 103 -0.93 10.22 -3.42
C GLU A 103 -1.19 11.63 -3.90
N ILE A 104 -1.23 11.86 -5.23
CA ILE A 104 -1.58 13.14 -5.86
C ILE A 104 -2.68 12.89 -6.86
N HIS A 105 -3.87 13.45 -6.61
CA HIS A 105 -5.07 13.25 -7.40
C HIS A 105 -5.60 14.58 -7.94
N PRO A 106 -5.24 15.00 -9.16
CA PRO A 106 -5.74 16.25 -9.75
C PRO A 106 -7.26 16.24 -9.88
N ASP A 107 -7.85 15.08 -10.18
CA ASP A 107 -9.30 14.88 -10.24
C ASP A 107 -9.78 14.01 -9.05
N PRO A 108 -10.48 14.62 -8.08
CA PRO A 108 -10.96 13.89 -6.89
C PRO A 108 -12.07 12.88 -7.21
N ARG A 109 -12.66 12.91 -8.41
CA ARG A 109 -13.69 11.95 -8.81
C ARG A 109 -13.11 10.58 -9.12
N TYR A 110 -11.99 10.55 -9.84
CA TYR A 110 -11.42 9.31 -10.34
C TYR A 110 -10.25 8.80 -9.51
N LEU A 111 -9.63 9.67 -8.70
CA LEU A 111 -8.49 9.35 -7.83
C LEU A 111 -7.33 8.68 -8.61
N LEU A 112 -7.15 9.10 -9.86
CA LEU A 112 -6.01 8.66 -10.66
C LEU A 112 -4.79 9.50 -10.31
N PRO A 113 -3.62 8.87 -10.16
CA PRO A 113 -2.39 9.57 -9.79
C PRO A 113 -1.84 10.38 -10.96
N ASP A 114 -1.35 11.58 -10.66
CA ASP A 114 -0.60 12.40 -11.61
C ASP A 114 0.86 11.95 -11.66
N SER A 115 1.32 11.47 -12.81
CA SER A 115 2.66 10.91 -12.97
C SER A 115 3.77 11.96 -12.83
N VAL A 116 3.54 13.18 -13.32
CA VAL A 116 4.54 14.26 -13.29
C VAL A 116 4.70 14.81 -11.89
N GLU A 117 3.60 15.16 -11.26
CA GLU A 117 3.60 15.70 -9.90
C GLU A 117 4.04 14.65 -8.86
N THR A 118 3.70 13.36 -9.07
CA THR A 118 4.17 12.28 -8.19
C THR A 118 5.69 12.13 -8.25
N LEU A 119 6.30 12.16 -9.44
CA LEU A 119 7.76 12.08 -9.57
C LEU A 119 8.44 13.29 -8.90
N LYS A 120 7.97 14.49 -9.19
CA LYS A 120 8.48 15.73 -8.61
C LYS A 120 8.39 15.76 -7.08
N ALA A 121 7.25 15.36 -6.53
CA ALA A 121 7.07 15.26 -5.08
C ALA A 121 7.97 14.18 -4.45
N THR A 122 8.16 13.05 -5.12
CA THR A 122 9.04 11.98 -4.65
C THR A 122 10.48 12.48 -4.50
N GLU A 123 11.00 13.15 -5.52
CA GLU A 123 12.36 13.71 -5.49
C GLU A 123 12.59 14.71 -4.32
N GLU A 124 11.59 15.53 -4.02
CA GLU A 124 11.65 16.49 -2.94
C GLU A 124 11.51 15.82 -1.57
N LEU A 125 10.54 14.94 -1.41
CA LEU A 125 10.29 14.25 -0.15
C LEU A 125 11.44 13.34 0.26
N VAL A 126 12.08 12.65 -0.67
CA VAL A 126 13.29 11.84 -0.40
C VAL A 126 14.42 12.72 0.12
N LYS A 127 14.66 13.91 -0.47
CA LYS A 127 15.65 14.89 0.03
C LYS A 127 15.33 15.38 1.44
N LEU A 128 14.04 15.44 1.80
CA LEU A 128 13.56 15.82 3.12
C LEU A 128 13.61 14.66 4.15
N GLY A 129 14.10 13.48 3.76
CA GLY A 129 14.30 12.32 4.63
C GLY A 129 13.03 11.47 4.84
N PHE A 130 12.03 11.56 3.96
CA PHE A 130 10.87 10.68 4.00
C PHE A 130 11.19 9.31 3.39
N VAL A 131 10.58 8.28 3.95
CA VAL A 131 10.44 6.95 3.34
C VAL A 131 9.19 7.00 2.46
N VAL A 132 9.39 7.23 1.16
CA VAL A 132 8.30 7.52 0.22
C VAL A 132 7.82 6.24 -0.47
N LEU A 133 6.52 5.96 -0.37
CA LEU A 133 5.82 4.88 -1.05
C LEU A 133 4.81 5.51 -2.04
N PRO A 134 5.19 5.81 -3.28
CA PRO A 134 4.35 6.54 -4.22
C PRO A 134 3.30 5.63 -4.87
N TYR A 135 2.02 6.00 -4.74
CA TYR A 135 0.93 5.47 -5.56
C TYR A 135 1.02 6.06 -6.96
N CYS A 136 1.06 5.21 -7.97
CA CYS A 136 1.35 5.63 -9.33
C CYS A 136 0.54 4.86 -10.39
N GLN A 137 0.52 5.38 -11.62
CA GLN A 137 0.08 4.62 -12.77
C GLN A 137 0.95 3.37 -12.94
N ALA A 138 0.36 2.30 -13.51
CA ALA A 138 1.12 1.11 -13.86
C ALA A 138 1.93 1.37 -15.17
N ASP A 139 2.85 2.29 -15.08
CA ASP A 139 3.78 2.68 -16.16
C ASP A 139 5.19 2.25 -15.78
N PRO A 140 5.80 1.28 -16.50
CA PRO A 140 7.15 0.79 -16.20
C PRO A 140 8.21 1.89 -16.21
N THR A 141 8.09 2.86 -17.12
CA THR A 141 9.04 3.97 -17.21
C THR A 141 8.94 4.89 -16.01
N LEU A 142 7.72 5.22 -15.58
CA LEU A 142 7.50 6.00 -14.37
C LEU A 142 8.01 5.28 -13.13
N CYS A 143 7.71 3.98 -12.98
CA CYS A 143 8.16 3.19 -11.83
C CYS A 143 9.69 3.17 -11.73
N LYS A 144 10.39 3.06 -12.88
CA LYS A 144 11.85 3.16 -12.91
C LYS A 144 12.37 4.52 -12.47
N ARG A 145 11.76 5.60 -12.92
CA ARG A 145 12.12 6.98 -12.50
C ARG A 145 11.86 7.21 -11.01
N LEU A 146 10.77 6.66 -10.46
CA LEU A 146 10.48 6.74 -9.02
C LEU A 146 11.52 5.99 -8.19
N GLU A 147 11.96 4.80 -8.66
CA GLU A 147 13.08 4.07 -8.05
C GLU A 147 14.37 4.91 -8.07
N GLU A 148 14.73 5.49 -9.23
CA GLU A 148 15.90 6.35 -9.40
C GLU A 148 15.83 7.63 -8.55
N ALA A 149 14.63 8.15 -8.29
CA ALA A 149 14.38 9.28 -7.39
C ALA A 149 14.55 8.90 -5.90
N GLY A 150 14.72 7.62 -5.57
CA GLY A 150 14.93 7.13 -4.21
C GLY A 150 13.66 6.71 -3.47
N ALA A 151 12.58 6.41 -4.18
CA ALA A 151 11.39 5.83 -3.56
C ALA A 151 11.73 4.50 -2.86
N ALA A 152 11.12 4.25 -1.70
CA ALA A 152 11.34 3.02 -0.96
C ALA A 152 10.60 1.81 -1.55
N THR A 153 9.52 2.06 -2.29
CA THR A 153 8.76 1.09 -3.09
C THR A 153 8.20 1.79 -4.31
N VAL A 154 7.60 1.04 -5.24
CA VAL A 154 6.60 1.58 -6.17
C VAL A 154 5.26 0.92 -5.90
N MET A 155 4.18 1.71 -5.99
CA MET A 155 2.82 1.25 -5.71
C MET A 155 1.92 1.44 -6.95
N PRO A 156 2.16 0.66 -8.04
CA PRO A 156 1.37 0.75 -9.25
C PRO A 156 -0.06 0.24 -9.03
N LEU A 157 -1.04 0.92 -9.62
CA LEU A 157 -2.44 0.51 -9.54
C LEU A 157 -2.74 -0.75 -10.37
N GLY A 158 -3.53 -1.67 -9.81
CA GLY A 158 -4.13 -2.77 -10.55
C GLY A 158 -5.34 -2.31 -11.37
N ALA A 159 -6.17 -1.47 -10.78
CA ALA A 159 -7.29 -0.75 -11.41
C ALA A 159 -7.59 0.51 -10.58
N PRO A 160 -8.40 1.46 -11.07
CA PRO A 160 -8.71 2.67 -10.32
C PRO A 160 -9.25 2.39 -8.91
N ILE A 161 -8.90 3.27 -7.95
CA ILE A 161 -9.29 3.15 -6.53
C ILE A 161 -10.80 2.89 -6.40
N GLY A 162 -11.16 1.90 -5.58
CA GLY A 162 -12.54 1.61 -5.20
C GLY A 162 -13.36 0.85 -6.24
N THR A 163 -12.77 0.45 -7.38
CA THR A 163 -13.49 -0.22 -8.47
C THR A 163 -13.64 -1.73 -8.30
N ASN A 164 -12.79 -2.37 -7.49
CA ASN A 164 -12.74 -3.83 -7.28
C ASN A 164 -12.60 -4.66 -8.58
N LYS A 165 -12.02 -4.06 -9.66
CA LYS A 165 -11.92 -4.68 -10.98
C LYS A 165 -10.75 -5.64 -11.17
N GLY A 166 -9.93 -5.83 -10.14
CA GLY A 166 -8.75 -6.70 -10.21
C GLY A 166 -7.57 -6.06 -10.96
N LEU A 167 -6.74 -6.90 -11.56
CA LEU A 167 -5.49 -6.48 -12.20
C LEU A 167 -5.70 -6.13 -13.68
N GLN A 168 -6.37 -5.02 -13.95
CA GLN A 168 -6.59 -4.53 -15.32
C GLN A 168 -5.30 -4.07 -16.00
N THR A 169 -4.25 -3.81 -15.23
CA THR A 169 -2.93 -3.39 -15.70
C THR A 169 -1.90 -4.54 -15.68
N ARG A 170 -2.37 -5.77 -15.69
CA ARG A 170 -1.58 -7.00 -15.51
C ARG A 170 -0.28 -7.06 -16.31
N ASP A 171 -0.33 -6.76 -17.60
CA ASP A 171 0.85 -6.86 -18.46
C ASP A 171 1.91 -5.81 -18.11
N PHE A 172 1.48 -4.62 -17.73
CA PHE A 172 2.38 -3.58 -17.24
C PHE A 172 2.97 -3.93 -15.87
N LEU A 173 2.16 -4.50 -14.96
CA LEU A 173 2.64 -4.97 -13.65
C LEU A 173 3.74 -6.01 -13.78
N ARG A 174 3.64 -6.95 -14.74
CA ARG A 174 4.70 -7.92 -14.99
C ARG A 174 6.02 -7.26 -15.36
N ILE A 175 5.99 -6.29 -16.27
CA ILE A 175 7.19 -5.56 -16.69
C ILE A 175 7.78 -4.79 -15.50
N ILE A 176 6.93 -4.13 -14.69
CA ILE A 176 7.37 -3.40 -13.51
C ILE A 176 8.05 -4.34 -12.51
N ILE A 177 7.42 -5.48 -12.19
CA ILE A 177 7.95 -6.48 -11.25
C ILE A 177 9.29 -7.04 -11.74
N GLU A 178 9.40 -7.35 -13.03
CA GLU A 178 10.63 -7.89 -13.62
C GLU A 178 11.80 -6.90 -13.58
N GLN A 179 11.52 -5.59 -13.73
CA GLN A 179 12.56 -4.57 -13.86
C GLN A 179 12.91 -3.86 -12.54
N ALA A 180 12.05 -3.97 -11.51
CA ALA A 180 12.24 -3.26 -10.26
C ALA A 180 13.37 -3.86 -9.40
N ASN A 181 14.20 -3.00 -8.80
CA ASN A 181 15.17 -3.39 -7.78
C ASN A 181 14.70 -3.00 -6.37
N ILE A 182 13.53 -2.40 -6.25
CA ILE A 182 12.86 -2.06 -4.99
C ILE A 182 11.52 -2.81 -4.91
N PRO A 183 10.94 -2.99 -3.73
CA PRO A 183 9.66 -3.69 -3.59
C PRO A 183 8.55 -3.08 -4.42
N VAL A 184 7.80 -3.93 -5.13
CA VAL A 184 6.59 -3.56 -5.88
C VAL A 184 5.37 -3.96 -5.06
N VAL A 185 4.58 -2.98 -4.66
CA VAL A 185 3.33 -3.18 -3.92
C VAL A 185 2.16 -2.92 -4.85
N VAL A 186 1.40 -3.93 -5.22
CA VAL A 186 0.21 -3.71 -6.05
C VAL A 186 -0.87 -3.04 -5.20
N ASP A 187 -1.28 -1.85 -5.64
CA ASP A 187 -2.26 -1.02 -4.93
C ASP A 187 -3.48 -0.78 -5.81
N ALA A 188 -4.63 -0.55 -5.19
CA ALA A 188 -5.90 -0.21 -5.82
C ALA A 188 -6.46 -1.26 -6.81
N GLY A 189 -7.77 -1.32 -6.89
CA GLY A 189 -8.48 -2.22 -7.80
C GLY A 189 -8.61 -3.67 -7.33
N ILE A 190 -7.83 -4.11 -6.35
CA ILE A 190 -7.92 -5.46 -5.79
C ILE A 190 -9.29 -5.64 -5.12
N GLY A 191 -10.13 -6.52 -5.69
CA GLY A 191 -11.52 -6.67 -5.27
C GLY A 191 -11.88 -8.05 -4.72
N ALA A 192 -10.94 -9.01 -4.79
CA ALA A 192 -11.14 -10.37 -4.28
C ALA A 192 -9.80 -10.97 -3.83
N PRO A 193 -9.80 -11.94 -2.91
CA PRO A 193 -8.59 -12.68 -2.52
C PRO A 193 -7.83 -13.28 -3.69
N SER A 194 -8.54 -13.75 -4.73
CA SER A 194 -7.93 -14.27 -5.98
C SER A 194 -7.11 -13.22 -6.75
N HIS A 195 -7.51 -11.95 -6.72
CA HIS A 195 -6.71 -10.87 -7.34
C HIS A 195 -5.41 -10.62 -6.59
N ALA A 196 -5.44 -10.70 -5.26
CA ALA A 196 -4.22 -10.59 -4.46
C ALA A 196 -3.31 -11.82 -4.67
N ALA A 197 -3.90 -13.02 -4.75
CA ALA A 197 -3.16 -14.24 -5.10
C ALA A 197 -2.45 -14.09 -6.45
N GLU A 198 -3.16 -13.64 -7.48
CA GLU A 198 -2.61 -13.40 -8.81
C GLU A 198 -1.43 -12.39 -8.78
N ALA A 199 -1.58 -11.27 -8.05
CA ALA A 199 -0.50 -10.30 -7.91
C ALA A 199 0.74 -10.92 -7.26
N MET A 200 0.57 -11.71 -6.20
CA MET A 200 1.67 -12.39 -5.51
C MET A 200 2.33 -13.44 -6.39
N GLU A 201 1.55 -14.21 -7.17
CA GLU A 201 2.06 -15.22 -8.12
C GLU A 201 2.81 -14.59 -9.30
N MET A 202 2.52 -13.34 -9.63
CA MET A 202 3.28 -12.55 -10.61
C MET A 202 4.63 -12.06 -10.07
N GLY A 203 4.89 -12.20 -8.76
CA GLY A 203 6.11 -11.76 -8.11
C GLY A 203 6.01 -10.41 -7.40
N ALA A 204 4.81 -9.86 -7.22
CA ALA A 204 4.65 -8.66 -6.40
C ALA A 204 5.18 -8.87 -4.98
N SER A 205 5.81 -7.85 -4.41
CA SER A 205 6.37 -7.92 -3.05
C SER A 205 5.30 -7.90 -1.98
N ALA A 206 4.20 -7.18 -2.22
CA ALA A 206 3.04 -7.09 -1.34
C ALA A 206 1.80 -6.59 -2.11
N CYS A 207 0.64 -6.65 -1.44
CA CYS A 207 -0.60 -6.04 -1.91
C CYS A 207 -1.14 -5.08 -0.86
N LEU A 208 -1.68 -3.93 -1.27
CA LEU A 208 -2.45 -3.04 -0.42
C LEU A 208 -3.93 -3.16 -0.79
N VAL A 209 -4.75 -3.52 0.20
CA VAL A 209 -6.19 -3.75 0.04
C VAL A 209 -6.97 -2.87 1.01
N ASN A 210 -8.06 -2.27 0.55
CA ASN A 210 -8.96 -1.50 1.40
C ASN A 210 -10.42 -1.80 1.06
N THR A 211 -10.94 -1.25 -0.04
CA THR A 211 -12.38 -1.27 -0.38
C THR A 211 -12.97 -2.68 -0.32
N ALA A 212 -12.29 -3.69 -0.89
CA ALA A 212 -12.79 -5.06 -0.94
C ALA A 212 -13.03 -5.67 0.45
N ILE A 213 -12.25 -5.28 1.44
CA ILE A 213 -12.42 -5.71 2.83
C ILE A 213 -13.50 -4.86 3.49
N ALA A 214 -13.37 -3.53 3.43
CA ALA A 214 -14.22 -2.59 4.16
C ALA A 214 -15.71 -2.67 3.79
N VAL A 215 -16.04 -2.98 2.53
CA VAL A 215 -17.43 -3.08 2.04
C VAL A 215 -17.97 -4.51 1.98
N ALA A 216 -17.21 -5.49 2.45
CA ALA A 216 -17.67 -6.87 2.52
C ALA A 216 -18.84 -7.01 3.51
N GLY A 217 -19.70 -8.01 3.29
CA GLY A 217 -20.75 -8.34 4.26
C GLY A 217 -20.20 -8.74 5.64
N ASP A 218 -18.98 -9.31 5.66
CA ASP A 218 -18.18 -9.59 6.86
C ASP A 218 -16.73 -9.16 6.59
N PRO A 219 -16.35 -7.93 6.97
CA PRO A 219 -15.00 -7.42 6.74
C PRO A 219 -13.90 -8.22 7.45
N VAL A 220 -14.16 -8.74 8.64
CA VAL A 220 -13.19 -9.51 9.42
C VAL A 220 -12.86 -10.82 8.72
N THR A 221 -13.88 -11.57 8.32
CA THR A 221 -13.70 -12.83 7.56
C THR A 221 -13.02 -12.55 6.20
N MET A 222 -13.37 -11.45 5.53
CA MET A 222 -12.73 -11.06 4.27
C MET A 222 -11.25 -10.71 4.47
N ALA A 223 -10.89 -10.04 5.55
CA ALA A 223 -9.50 -9.75 5.90
C ALA A 223 -8.66 -11.04 6.10
N VAL A 224 -9.24 -12.04 6.78
CA VAL A 224 -8.61 -13.38 6.93
C VAL A 224 -8.44 -14.06 5.57
N ALA A 225 -9.44 -13.99 4.70
CA ALA A 225 -9.36 -14.58 3.35
C ALA A 225 -8.23 -13.94 2.52
N PHE A 226 -8.08 -12.63 2.56
CA PHE A 226 -6.95 -11.93 1.91
C PHE A 226 -5.60 -12.32 2.50
N LYS A 227 -5.48 -12.40 3.83
CA LYS A 227 -4.26 -12.89 4.50
C LYS A 227 -3.84 -14.26 3.98
N GLN A 228 -4.79 -15.19 3.93
CA GLN A 228 -4.53 -16.56 3.47
C GLN A 228 -4.11 -16.58 2.00
N ALA A 229 -4.82 -15.85 1.13
CA ALA A 229 -4.51 -15.76 -0.29
C ALA A 229 -3.07 -15.27 -0.53
N VAL A 230 -2.70 -14.14 0.08
CA VAL A 230 -1.36 -13.56 -0.03
C VAL A 230 -0.28 -14.52 0.47
N ALA A 231 -0.50 -15.13 1.64
CA ALA A 231 0.49 -16.03 2.25
C ALA A 231 0.70 -17.33 1.44
N VAL A 232 -0.39 -17.92 0.92
CA VAL A 232 -0.31 -19.17 0.12
C VAL A 232 0.36 -18.91 -1.22
N SER A 233 -0.02 -17.83 -1.92
CA SER A 233 0.53 -17.53 -3.24
C SER A 233 2.00 -17.14 -3.18
N TYR A 234 2.44 -16.45 -2.13
CA TYR A 234 3.87 -16.19 -1.93
C TYR A 234 4.67 -17.49 -1.73
N LYS A 235 4.14 -18.43 -0.93
CA LYS A 235 4.79 -19.75 -0.76
C LYS A 235 4.84 -20.54 -2.05
N HIS A 236 3.77 -20.50 -2.85
CA HIS A 236 3.71 -21.15 -4.16
C HIS A 236 4.77 -20.61 -5.11
N LEU A 237 4.91 -19.28 -5.23
CA LEU A 237 5.94 -18.65 -6.04
C LEU A 237 7.36 -19.13 -5.65
N ARG A 238 7.68 -19.10 -4.35
CA ARG A 238 9.00 -19.52 -3.84
C ARG A 238 9.29 -21.02 -4.05
N ALA A 239 8.27 -21.87 -4.00
CA ALA A 239 8.44 -23.28 -4.28
C ALA A 239 8.87 -23.53 -5.74
N HIS A 240 8.31 -22.77 -6.70
CA HIS A 240 8.70 -22.86 -8.10
C HIS A 240 10.11 -22.30 -8.39
N GLU A 241 10.50 -21.21 -7.74
CA GLU A 241 11.87 -20.66 -7.89
C GLU A 241 12.96 -21.65 -7.47
N THR A 242 12.69 -22.49 -6.47
CA THR A 242 13.64 -23.48 -5.98
C THR A 242 13.82 -24.66 -6.95
N GLU A 243 12.84 -24.98 -7.77
CA GLU A 243 12.91 -26.06 -8.78
C GLU A 243 13.72 -25.64 -10.03
N LEU A 244 13.84 -24.34 -10.31
CA LEU A 244 14.59 -23.83 -11.48
C LEU A 244 16.12 -23.76 -11.24
N HIS A 245 16.59 -24.04 -10.03
CA HIS A 245 18.01 -24.01 -9.65
C HIS A 245 18.60 -25.41 -9.40
N LEU A 246 17.90 -26.48 -9.75
CA LEU A 246 18.37 -27.87 -9.75
C LEU A 246 18.52 -28.39 -11.18
#